data_0765d6a71d0818370b3b735da6238306
#
_entry.id   0765d6a71d0818370b3b735da6238306
#
_cell.length_a   1.000
_cell.length_b   1.000
_cell.length_c   1.000
_cell.angle_alpha   90.00
_cell.angle_beta   90.00
_cell.angle_gamma   90.00
#
_symmetry.space_group_name_H-M   'P 1'
#
loop_
_entity.id
_entity.type
_entity.pdbx_description
1 polymer ?
#
loop_
_entity_poly.entity_id
_entity_poly.type
_entity_poly.pdbx_seq_one_letter_code
_entity_poly.pdbx_strand_id
1 'polypeptide(L)'
;LDTSGSMTGKPERMANSLLIKLIEIAELQNRECFLITFSVSTKTIDIRRDRLKLMEFFSHPFTGDTDATQMLKDTFRMLDENRYMNADVLLISDYRIPKCKPELLKQMSVHREKGTLFYGLQIGIAPNEWTEHFDHIYRIEYHVDRKY
;
A
#
# COMPACT_ATOMS: atom_id res chain seq x y z
N LEU A 1 1.98 0.28 1.01
CA LEU A 1 1.72 1.57 1.63
C LEU A 1 2.66 2.62 1.06
N ASP A 2 2.08 3.67 0.51
CA ASP A 2 2.79 4.86 0.04
C ASP A 2 3.32 5.67 1.24
N THR A 3 4.62 5.92 1.25
CA THR A 3 5.32 6.68 2.30
C THR A 3 6.02 7.91 1.74
N SER A 4 5.60 8.38 0.56
CA SER A 4 6.15 9.57 -0.10
C SER A 4 5.81 10.87 0.63
N GLY A 5 6.48 11.96 0.25
CA GLY A 5 6.30 13.27 0.85
C GLY A 5 4.89 13.84 0.73
N SER A 6 4.12 13.49 -0.31
CA SER A 6 2.73 13.92 -0.46
C SER A 6 1.79 13.29 0.59
N MET A 7 2.20 12.17 1.16
CA MET A 7 1.49 11.50 2.25
C MET A 7 1.80 12.05 3.63
N THR A 8 2.70 13.05 3.77
CA THR A 8 3.10 13.61 5.07
C THR A 8 1.93 14.28 5.81
N GLY A 9 1.93 14.21 7.13
CA GLY A 9 1.00 14.90 8.00
C GLY A 9 -0.32 14.17 8.21
N LYS A 10 -1.47 14.74 7.80
CA LYS A 10 -2.78 14.12 8.01
C LYS A 10 -2.95 12.79 7.26
N PRO A 11 -2.58 12.66 5.98
CA PRO A 11 -2.59 11.38 5.27
C PRO A 11 -1.75 10.30 5.95
N GLU A 12 -0.55 10.64 6.41
CA GLU A 12 0.32 9.73 7.15
C GLU A 12 -0.33 9.18 8.41
N ARG A 13 -0.92 10.07 9.23
CA ARG A 13 -1.63 9.64 10.45
C ARG A 13 -2.80 8.73 10.13
N MET A 14 -3.57 9.03 9.08
CA MET A 14 -4.69 8.21 8.63
C MET A 14 -4.21 6.84 8.15
N ALA A 15 -3.17 6.80 7.32
CA ALA A 15 -2.59 5.57 6.81
C ALA A 15 -2.03 4.69 7.94
N ASN A 16 -1.30 5.28 8.89
CA ASN A 16 -0.76 4.57 10.05
C ASN A 16 -1.88 4.00 10.95
N SER A 17 -2.95 4.76 11.19
CA SER A 17 -4.09 4.29 11.98
C SER A 17 -4.80 3.11 11.31
N LEU A 18 -4.97 3.17 9.99
CA LEU A 18 -5.53 2.07 9.20
C LEU A 18 -4.63 0.84 9.22
N LEU A 19 -3.32 1.03 9.05
CA LEU A 19 -2.36 -0.07 9.09
C LEU A 19 -2.40 -0.80 10.44
N ILE A 20 -2.44 -0.06 11.54
CA ILE A 20 -2.58 -0.65 12.89
C ILE A 20 -3.85 -1.50 12.96
N LYS A 21 -4.99 -1.00 12.48
CA LYS A 21 -6.25 -1.74 12.46
C LYS A 21 -6.19 -2.99 11.59
N LEU A 22 -5.57 -2.92 10.42
CA LEU A 22 -5.40 -4.08 9.54
C LEU A 22 -4.51 -5.15 10.19
N ILE A 23 -3.46 -4.75 10.90
CA ILE A 23 -2.58 -5.65 11.65
C ILE A 23 -3.37 -6.35 12.77
N GLU A 24 -4.15 -5.60 13.57
CA GLU A 24 -5.00 -6.15 14.61
C GLU A 24 -5.98 -7.20 14.06
N ILE A 25 -6.66 -6.88 12.94
CA ILE A 25 -7.60 -7.79 12.29
C ILE A 25 -6.89 -9.06 11.79
N ALA A 26 -5.73 -8.91 11.16
CA ALA A 26 -4.94 -10.05 10.68
C ALA A 26 -4.51 -10.96 11.84
N GLU A 27 -4.08 -10.39 12.96
CA GLU A 27 -3.71 -11.13 14.17
C GLU A 27 -4.91 -11.88 14.77
N LEU A 28 -6.06 -11.21 14.93
CA LEU A 28 -7.27 -11.82 15.45
C LEU A 28 -7.78 -12.97 14.57
N GLN A 29 -7.65 -12.85 13.27
CA GLN A 29 -8.05 -13.88 12.30
C GLN A 29 -6.95 -14.92 12.03
N ASN A 30 -5.81 -14.82 12.71
CA ASN A 30 -4.63 -15.65 12.48
C ASN A 30 -4.16 -15.68 11.01
N ARG A 31 -4.29 -14.55 10.32
CA ARG A 31 -3.87 -14.36 8.92
C ARG A 31 -2.45 -13.83 8.83
N GLU A 32 -1.75 -14.24 7.77
CA GLU A 32 -0.46 -13.65 7.42
C GLU A 32 -0.68 -12.23 6.88
N CYS A 33 0.22 -11.32 7.28
CA CYS A 33 0.22 -9.95 6.80
C CYS A 33 1.65 -9.51 6.49
N PHE A 34 1.84 -8.95 5.30
CA PHE A 34 3.12 -8.46 4.82
C PHE A 34 2.98 -7.01 4.39
N LEU A 35 3.84 -6.15 4.88
CA LEU A 35 3.85 -4.73 4.56
C LEU A 35 4.97 -4.43 3.58
N ILE A 36 4.62 -3.81 2.46
CA ILE A 36 5.57 -3.19 1.53
C ILE A 36 5.35 -1.68 1.61
N THR A 37 6.35 -0.94 2.06
CA THR A 37 6.35 0.52 1.99
C THR A 37 7.14 0.99 0.80
N PHE A 38 6.73 2.07 0.18
CA PHE A 38 7.43 2.62 -0.97
C PHE A 38 7.40 4.15 -1.01
N SER A 39 8.51 4.70 -1.46
CA SER A 39 8.69 6.08 -1.90
C SER A 39 9.66 6.04 -3.08
N VAL A 40 10.87 6.56 -2.99
CA VAL A 40 11.95 6.34 -3.98
C VAL A 40 12.54 4.93 -3.92
N SER A 41 12.35 4.25 -2.79
CA SER A 41 12.78 2.88 -2.55
C SER A 41 11.68 2.10 -1.85
N THR A 42 11.81 0.78 -1.82
CA THR A 42 10.88 -0.11 -1.12
C THR A 42 11.51 -0.69 0.12
N LYS A 43 10.69 -0.91 1.15
CA LYS A 43 11.04 -1.71 2.32
C LYS A 43 9.95 -2.76 2.53
N THR A 44 10.36 -3.94 2.96
CA THR A 44 9.46 -5.06 3.18
C THR A 44 9.53 -5.48 4.64
N ILE A 45 8.36 -5.69 5.26
CA ILE A 45 8.22 -6.04 6.67
C ILE A 45 7.24 -7.21 6.79
N ASP A 46 7.72 -8.34 7.28
CA ASP A 46 6.85 -9.42 7.74
C ASP A 46 6.28 -9.04 9.11
N ILE A 47 4.99 -8.78 9.17
CA ILE A 47 4.34 -8.24 10.38
C ILE A 47 4.53 -9.16 11.60
N ARG A 48 4.55 -10.46 11.42
CA ARG A 48 4.73 -11.42 12.53
C ARG A 48 6.17 -11.59 12.96
N ARG A 49 7.11 -11.53 12.00
CA ARG A 49 8.52 -11.87 12.22
C ARG A 49 9.39 -10.66 12.50
N ASP A 50 9.04 -9.51 11.91
CA ASP A 50 9.87 -8.31 11.89
C ASP A 50 9.32 -7.20 12.82
N ARG A 51 8.95 -7.54 14.05
CA ARG A 51 8.36 -6.58 15.01
C ARG A 51 9.21 -5.34 15.23
N LEU A 52 10.53 -5.48 15.29
CA LEU A 52 11.43 -4.33 15.45
C LEU A 52 11.39 -3.40 14.23
N LYS A 53 11.40 -3.95 13.02
CA LYS A 53 11.27 -3.15 11.79
C LYS A 53 9.92 -2.42 11.72
N LEU A 54 8.86 -3.04 12.22
CA LEU A 54 7.53 -2.42 12.28
C LEU A 54 7.53 -1.24 13.26
N MET A 55 8.12 -1.38 14.44
CA MET A 55 8.27 -0.28 15.39
C MET A 55 9.12 0.85 14.81
N GLU A 56 10.22 0.52 14.16
CA GLU A 56 11.09 1.47 13.48
C GLU A 56 10.34 2.22 12.36
N PHE A 57 9.53 1.52 11.58
CA PHE A 57 8.66 2.13 10.57
C PHE A 57 7.75 3.20 11.17
N PHE A 58 7.04 2.93 12.27
CA PHE A 58 6.16 3.91 12.91
C PHE A 58 6.90 5.11 13.54
N SER A 59 8.21 5.00 13.73
CA SER A 59 9.05 6.07 14.30
C SER A 59 9.60 7.04 13.25
N HIS A 60 9.46 6.74 11.96
CA HIS A 60 9.99 7.56 10.89
C HIS A 60 8.89 8.28 10.12
N PRO A 61 9.04 9.57 9.81
CA PRO A 61 8.08 10.30 9.01
C PRO A 61 8.13 9.85 7.55
N PHE A 62 7.01 10.02 6.85
CA PHE A 62 6.94 9.79 5.41
C PHE A 62 7.68 10.91 4.67
N THR A 63 8.44 10.55 3.64
CA THR A 63 9.28 11.49 2.89
C THR A 63 9.71 10.95 1.53
N GLY A 64 10.19 11.84 0.67
CA GLY A 64 10.76 11.50 -0.63
C GLY A 64 9.74 11.52 -1.77
N ASP A 65 10.24 11.28 -2.96
CA ASP A 65 9.44 11.12 -4.18
C ASP A 65 8.77 9.75 -4.22
N THR A 66 8.02 9.47 -5.29
CA THR A 66 7.22 8.25 -5.40
C THR A 66 7.53 7.49 -6.67
N ASP A 67 7.90 6.21 -6.55
CA ASP A 67 7.97 5.24 -7.64
C ASP A 67 7.33 3.91 -7.23
N ALA A 68 6.21 3.57 -7.84
CA ALA A 68 5.50 2.33 -7.57
C ALA A 68 6.03 1.13 -8.36
N THR A 69 6.99 1.32 -9.26
CA THR A 69 7.50 0.24 -10.13
C THR A 69 8.11 -0.89 -9.32
N GLN A 70 9.02 -0.56 -8.40
CA GLN A 70 9.69 -1.58 -7.58
C GLN A 70 8.72 -2.20 -6.58
N MET A 71 7.82 -1.41 -6.02
CA MET A 71 6.77 -1.88 -5.11
C MET A 71 5.91 -2.96 -5.77
N LEU A 72 5.45 -2.76 -7.00
CA LEU A 72 4.66 -3.77 -7.72
C LEU A 72 5.48 -5.03 -8.01
N LYS A 73 6.74 -4.90 -8.41
CA LYS A 73 7.62 -6.06 -8.62
C LYS A 73 7.82 -6.87 -7.33
N ASP A 74 8.02 -6.19 -6.21
CA ASP A 74 8.15 -6.85 -4.90
C ASP A 74 6.84 -7.52 -4.49
N THR A 75 5.69 -6.86 -4.75
CA THR A 75 4.36 -7.44 -4.50
C THR A 75 4.16 -8.72 -5.30
N PHE A 76 4.45 -8.72 -6.59
CA PHE A 76 4.28 -9.91 -7.44
C PHE A 76 5.20 -11.05 -6.99
N ARG A 77 6.46 -10.74 -6.65
CA ARG A 77 7.37 -11.75 -6.08
C ARG A 77 6.81 -12.36 -4.80
N MET A 78 6.22 -11.55 -3.91
CA MET A 78 5.60 -12.05 -2.68
C MET A 78 4.37 -12.93 -2.97
N LEU A 79 3.54 -12.56 -3.94
CA LEU A 79 2.37 -13.35 -4.34
C LEU A 79 2.74 -14.71 -4.95
N ASP A 80 3.92 -14.84 -5.52
CA ASP A 80 4.43 -16.11 -6.06
C ASP A 80 5.02 -17.02 -4.97
N GLU A 81 5.22 -16.53 -3.75
CA GLU A 81 5.61 -17.37 -2.62
C GLU A 81 4.41 -18.18 -2.11
N ASN A 82 4.59 -19.48 -1.85
CA ASN A 82 3.53 -20.39 -1.37
C ASN A 82 2.75 -19.83 -0.18
N ARG A 83 3.42 -19.06 0.69
CA ARG A 83 2.86 -18.48 1.90
C ARG A 83 1.80 -17.40 1.61
N TYR A 84 1.92 -16.70 0.47
CA TYR A 84 1.05 -15.58 0.09
C TYR A 84 0.25 -15.85 -1.18
N MET A 85 0.25 -17.07 -1.68
CA MET A 85 -0.39 -17.45 -2.94
C MET A 85 -1.89 -17.13 -3.02
N ASN A 86 -2.58 -17.07 -1.86
CA ASN A 86 -3.99 -16.70 -1.76
C ASN A 86 -4.19 -15.32 -1.07
N ALA A 87 -3.15 -14.48 -1.06
CA ALA A 87 -3.24 -13.16 -0.47
C ALA A 87 -3.91 -12.18 -1.43
N ASP A 88 -4.65 -11.24 -0.87
CA ASP A 88 -5.10 -10.04 -1.56
C ASP A 88 -4.11 -8.91 -1.33
N VAL A 89 -4.14 -7.92 -2.21
CA VAL A 89 -3.29 -6.74 -2.18
C VAL A 89 -4.12 -5.51 -1.86
N LEU A 90 -3.72 -4.72 -0.88
CA LEU A 90 -4.27 -3.40 -0.60
C LEU A 90 -3.20 -2.33 -0.79
N LEU A 91 -3.41 -1.44 -1.75
CA LEU A 91 -2.58 -0.24 -1.94
C LEU A 91 -3.21 0.96 -1.24
N ILE A 92 -2.50 1.52 -0.26
CA ILE A 92 -2.89 2.74 0.46
C ILE A 92 -2.00 3.88 -0.01
N SER A 93 -2.57 4.92 -0.61
CA SER A 93 -1.86 6.06 -1.18
C SER A 93 -2.80 7.26 -1.37
N ASP A 94 -2.25 8.45 -1.56
CA ASP A 94 -2.98 9.59 -2.13
C ASP A 94 -3.05 9.53 -3.67
N TYR A 95 -2.40 8.52 -4.26
CA TYR A 95 -2.31 8.24 -5.71
C TYR A 95 -1.67 9.35 -6.55
N ARG A 96 -0.89 10.23 -5.95
CA ARG A 96 -0.01 11.16 -6.67
C ARG A 96 1.27 10.45 -7.11
N ILE A 97 1.11 9.35 -7.81
CA ILE A 97 2.17 8.47 -8.29
C ILE A 97 2.16 8.42 -9.81
N PRO A 98 3.33 8.25 -10.46
CA PRO A 98 3.39 8.10 -11.91
C PRO A 98 2.51 6.97 -12.42
N LYS A 99 2.10 7.06 -13.68
CA LYS A 99 1.28 6.03 -14.35
C LYS A 99 1.92 4.65 -14.21
N CYS A 100 1.09 3.64 -14.02
CA CYS A 100 1.55 2.27 -14.01
C CYS A 100 2.01 1.83 -15.40
N LYS A 101 3.15 1.17 -15.46
CA LYS A 101 3.69 0.65 -16.71
C LYS A 101 2.84 -0.49 -17.25
N PRO A 102 2.59 -0.56 -18.57
CA PRO A 102 1.74 -1.60 -19.17
C PRO A 102 2.15 -3.04 -18.83
N GLU A 103 3.45 -3.30 -18.76
CA GLU A 103 3.96 -4.62 -18.38
C GLU A 103 3.60 -5.04 -16.94
N LEU A 104 3.50 -4.07 -16.02
CA LEU A 104 3.09 -4.32 -14.63
C LEU A 104 1.58 -4.54 -14.54
N LEU A 105 0.78 -3.82 -15.33
CA LEU A 105 -0.66 -4.05 -15.43
C LEU A 105 -0.95 -5.46 -15.96
N LYS A 106 -0.16 -5.93 -16.92
CA LYS A 106 -0.28 -7.29 -17.43
C LYS A 106 0.04 -8.33 -16.35
N GLN A 107 1.05 -8.09 -15.52
CA GLN A 107 1.36 -8.97 -14.40
C GLN A 107 0.24 -8.96 -13.34
N MET A 108 -0.37 -7.81 -13.05
CA MET A 108 -1.57 -7.77 -12.19
C MET A 108 -2.68 -8.67 -12.73
N SER A 109 -2.93 -8.65 -14.04
CA SER A 109 -3.94 -9.53 -14.65
C SER A 109 -3.62 -11.02 -14.47
N VAL A 110 -2.36 -11.41 -14.60
CA VAL A 110 -1.92 -12.78 -14.34
C VAL A 110 -2.23 -13.22 -12.90
N HIS A 111 -1.97 -12.34 -11.92
CA HIS A 111 -2.29 -12.66 -10.52
C HIS A 111 -3.81 -12.69 -10.24
N ARG A 112 -4.60 -11.84 -10.93
CA ARG A 112 -6.07 -11.94 -10.87
C ARG A 112 -6.59 -13.27 -11.38
N GLU A 113 -6.05 -13.77 -12.46
CA GLU A 113 -6.41 -15.11 -13.00
C GLU A 113 -6.10 -16.23 -12.00
N LYS A 114 -5.11 -16.03 -11.12
CA LYS A 114 -4.81 -16.92 -9.99
C LYS A 114 -5.71 -16.70 -8.76
N GLY A 115 -6.59 -15.69 -8.77
CA GLY A 115 -7.55 -15.42 -7.72
C GLY A 115 -7.19 -14.27 -6.77
N THR A 116 -6.05 -13.56 -6.97
CA THR A 116 -5.70 -12.37 -6.19
C THR A 116 -6.63 -11.21 -6.51
N LEU A 117 -7.20 -10.57 -5.49
CA LEU A 117 -7.91 -9.31 -5.62
C LEU A 117 -7.00 -8.14 -5.26
N PHE A 118 -7.09 -7.08 -6.06
CA PHE A 118 -6.37 -5.83 -5.83
C PHE A 118 -7.34 -4.75 -5.35
N TYR A 119 -7.11 -4.29 -4.14
CA TYR A 119 -7.86 -3.23 -3.49
C TYR A 119 -7.05 -1.94 -3.48
N GLY A 120 -7.71 -0.83 -3.72
CA GLY A 120 -7.13 0.50 -3.53
C GLY A 120 -7.82 1.24 -2.41
N LEU A 121 -7.05 1.92 -1.56
CA LEU A 121 -7.54 2.91 -0.62
C LEU A 121 -6.89 4.25 -0.92
N GLN A 122 -7.69 5.18 -1.44
CA GLN A 122 -7.24 6.53 -1.72
C GLN A 122 -7.46 7.43 -0.50
N ILE A 123 -6.39 8.08 -0.04
CA ILE A 123 -6.45 9.12 0.98
C ILE A 123 -6.43 10.47 0.29
N GLY A 124 -7.57 11.16 0.28
CA GLY A 124 -7.78 12.40 -0.45
C GLY A 124 -8.59 12.19 -1.73
N ILE A 125 -8.66 13.24 -2.56
CA ILE A 125 -9.53 13.31 -3.74
C ILE A 125 -8.78 13.60 -5.05
N ALA A 126 -7.45 13.50 -5.05
CA ALA A 126 -6.66 13.78 -6.25
C ALA A 126 -7.10 12.88 -7.41
N PRO A 127 -7.39 13.44 -8.61
CA PRO A 127 -7.65 12.64 -9.79
C PRO A 127 -6.43 11.79 -10.14
N ASN A 128 -6.65 10.54 -10.50
CA ASN A 128 -5.58 9.64 -10.91
C ASN A 128 -6.12 8.53 -11.80
N GLU A 129 -5.23 7.88 -12.52
CA GLU A 129 -5.58 6.76 -13.41
C GLU A 129 -5.40 5.39 -12.73
N TRP A 130 -4.80 5.34 -11.54
CA TRP A 130 -4.52 4.09 -10.83
C TRP A 130 -5.79 3.38 -10.38
N THR A 131 -6.82 4.13 -10.02
CA THR A 131 -8.05 3.56 -9.49
C THR A 131 -8.79 2.69 -10.50
N GLU A 132 -8.55 2.87 -11.79
CA GLU A 132 -9.12 2.03 -12.86
C GLU A 132 -8.54 0.61 -12.89
N HIS A 133 -7.40 0.40 -12.23
CA HIS A 133 -6.68 -0.86 -12.23
C HIS A 133 -6.99 -1.76 -11.04
N PHE A 134 -7.84 -1.33 -10.12
CA PHE A 134 -8.21 -2.08 -8.91
C PHE A 134 -9.59 -2.74 -9.04
N ASP A 135 -9.76 -3.89 -8.41
CA ASP A 135 -11.04 -4.59 -8.37
C ASP A 135 -12.03 -3.86 -7.45
N HIS A 136 -11.53 -3.24 -6.38
CA HIS A 136 -12.30 -2.41 -5.46
C HIS A 136 -11.50 -1.17 -5.07
N ILE A 137 -12.20 -0.03 -5.00
CA ILE A 137 -11.63 1.25 -4.57
C ILE A 137 -12.43 1.81 -3.41
N TYR A 138 -11.68 2.18 -2.36
CA TYR A 138 -12.18 2.95 -1.22
C TYR A 138 -11.54 4.32 -1.20
N ARG A 139 -12.27 5.34 -0.75
CA ARG A 139 -11.76 6.70 -0.62
C ARG A 139 -12.03 7.24 0.76
N ILE A 140 -11.04 7.90 1.34
CA ILE A 140 -11.16 8.67 2.56
C ILE A 140 -10.87 10.11 2.24
N GLU A 141 -11.92 10.92 2.26
CA GLU A 141 -11.80 12.36 2.07
C GLU A 141 -11.44 13.03 3.39
N TYR A 142 -10.62 14.05 3.33
CA TYR A 142 -10.32 14.91 4.46
C TYR A 142 -10.25 16.37 4.02
N HIS A 143 -10.75 17.25 4.87
CA HIS A 143 -10.62 18.67 4.66
C HIS A 143 -9.24 19.13 5.12
N VAL A 144 -8.54 19.83 4.24
CA VAL A 144 -7.35 20.60 4.63
C VAL A 144 -7.88 21.88 5.27
N ASP A 145 -7.73 22.01 6.58
CA ASP A 145 -8.00 23.28 7.25
C ASP A 145 -7.08 24.34 6.63
N ARG A 146 -7.61 25.15 5.74
CA ARG A 146 -6.90 26.34 5.27
C ARG A 146 -6.78 27.26 6.47
N LYS A 147 -5.63 27.30 7.12
CA LYS A 147 -5.31 28.39 8.03
C LYS A 147 -5.23 29.64 7.17
N TYR A 148 -6.19 30.54 7.36
CA TYR A 148 -6.14 31.90 6.87
C TYR A 148 -5.06 32.67 7.61
#